data_2f86da7a88680d1aa8da1dd48638af62
#
_entry.id   2f86da7a88680d1aa8da1dd48638af62
#
_cell.length_a   1.000
_cell.length_b   1.000
_cell.length_c   1.000
_cell.angle_alpha   90.00
_cell.angle_beta   90.00
_cell.angle_gamma   90.00
#
_symmetry.space_group_name_H-M   'P 1'
#
loop_
_entity.id
_entity.type
_entity.pdbx_description
1 polymer ?
#
loop_
_entity_poly.entity_id
_entity_poly.type
_entity_poly.pdbx_seq_one_letter_code
_entity_poly.pdbx_strand_id
1 'polypeptide(L)'
;MIIRIGIAAAALALAMPQVAFAQASPSPAPAASASESAMTARFTEFLTDVIAGKLPPTGISEMMKTKFTPDLVAQVDKNLAPLGAFQGIKFVRQDSAQGYQQYHYVATFAKGTLPLLFVVDSDGNIAGFFKDQT
;
A
#
# COMPACT_ATOMS: atom_id res chain seq x y z
N MET A 1 -14.53 3.55 81.08
CA MET A 1 -14.77 2.51 80.18
C MET A 1 -14.83 3.01 78.78
N ILE A 2 -13.85 2.80 78.07
CA ILE A 2 -13.77 3.34 76.82
C ILE A 2 -13.57 2.29 75.81
N ILE A 3 -14.31 2.27 74.91
CA ILE A 3 -14.21 1.35 73.83
C ILE A 3 -13.63 2.02 72.66
N ARG A 4 -12.54 1.55 72.36
CA ARG A 4 -11.99 2.07 71.17
C ARG A 4 -12.31 1.14 70.10
N ILE A 5 -13.02 1.55 69.27
CA ILE A 5 -13.26 0.84 68.05
C ILE A 5 -12.27 1.34 67.07
N GLY A 6 -11.35 0.57 66.88
CA GLY A 6 -10.46 0.86 65.81
C GLY A 6 -11.11 0.54 64.47
N ILE A 7 -11.42 1.49 63.86
CA ILE A 7 -11.86 1.32 62.51
C ILE A 7 -10.64 1.18 61.64
N ALA A 8 -10.42 0.03 61.32
CA ALA A 8 -9.46 -0.19 60.29
C ALA A 8 -10.10 0.25 59.00
N ALA A 9 -9.76 1.33 58.62
CA ALA A 9 -10.09 1.75 57.29
C ALA A 9 -9.25 0.88 56.37
N ALA A 10 -9.84 -0.06 55.88
CA ALA A 10 -9.24 -0.75 54.78
C ALA A 10 -9.23 0.21 53.63
N ALA A 11 -8.14 0.72 53.46
CA ALA A 11 -7.92 1.44 52.26
C ALA A 11 -7.86 0.41 51.16
N LEU A 12 -8.90 0.36 50.52
CA LEU A 12 -8.89 -0.35 49.34
C LEU A 12 -8.12 0.40 48.36
N ALA A 13 -7.02 0.01 48.25
CA ALA A 13 -6.30 0.46 47.12
C ALA A 13 -6.83 -0.28 45.94
N LEU A 14 -7.63 0.33 45.36
CA LEU A 14 -8.07 -0.17 44.14
C LEU A 14 -7.08 0.11 43.16
N ALA A 15 -6.26 -0.71 43.06
CA ALA A 15 -5.40 -0.65 41.98
C ALA A 15 -6.17 -0.96 40.75
N MET A 16 -6.38 -0.05 40.12
CA MET A 16 -7.00 -0.20 38.88
C MET A 16 -6.03 -0.46 37.87
N PRO A 17 -6.16 -1.39 37.27
CA PRO A 17 -5.26 -1.75 36.28
C PRO A 17 -5.40 -1.09 35.01
N GLN A 18 -6.23 -0.65 34.83
CA GLN A 18 -6.47 0.10 33.77
C GLN A 18 -5.61 0.23 32.65
N VAL A 19 -4.76 -0.13 32.61
CA VAL A 19 -3.91 0.19 31.73
C VAL A 19 -3.86 -0.38 30.44
N ALA A 20 -4.18 -1.35 30.44
CA ALA A 20 -3.88 -2.11 29.40
C ALA A 20 -4.19 -1.68 28.07
N PHE A 21 -5.10 -1.09 27.95
CA PHE A 21 -5.74 -0.94 26.79
C PHE A 21 -5.06 -0.17 25.80
N ALA A 22 -4.51 0.67 26.15
CA ALA A 22 -4.11 1.61 25.20
C ALA A 22 -3.24 1.08 24.16
N GLN A 23 -2.71 0.02 24.39
CA GLN A 23 -1.71 -0.35 23.54
C GLN A 23 -2.14 -0.99 22.33
N ALA A 24 -3.30 -1.32 22.25
CA ALA A 24 -3.75 -2.02 21.11
C ALA A 24 -3.70 -1.22 19.86
N SER A 25 -3.71 0.03 19.98
CA SER A 25 -3.89 0.83 18.82
C SER A 25 -2.85 0.73 17.77
N PRO A 26 -1.65 0.63 18.05
CA PRO A 26 -0.67 0.68 16.98
C PRO A 26 -0.56 -0.58 16.16
N SER A 27 -1.21 -1.60 16.55
CA SER A 27 -1.06 -2.86 15.89
C SER A 27 -1.34 -2.88 14.41
N PRO A 28 -2.33 -2.18 13.93
CA PRO A 28 -2.60 -2.23 12.49
C PRO A 28 -1.54 -1.60 11.63
N ALA A 29 -0.84 -0.66 12.13
CA ALA A 29 0.11 0.07 11.31
C ALA A 29 1.27 -0.78 10.79
N PRO A 30 1.90 -1.63 11.58
CA PRO A 30 2.94 -2.50 11.06
C PRO A 30 2.44 -3.46 9.99
N ALA A 31 1.26 -4.00 10.16
CA ALA A 31 0.71 -4.90 9.17
C ALA A 31 0.40 -4.18 7.86
N ALA A 32 -0.16 -3.00 7.94
CA ALA A 32 -0.41 -2.20 6.76
C ALA A 32 0.88 -1.82 6.05
N SER A 33 1.90 -1.47 6.79
CA SER A 33 3.19 -1.13 6.21
C SER A 33 3.85 -2.31 5.51
N ALA A 34 3.74 -3.51 6.07
CA ALA A 34 4.27 -4.70 5.45
C ALA A 34 3.55 -5.01 4.13
N SER A 35 2.24 -4.90 4.11
CA SER A 35 1.45 -5.09 2.90
C SER A 35 1.78 -4.05 1.84
N GLU A 36 1.90 -2.81 2.25
CA GLU A 36 2.30 -1.71 1.38
C GLU A 36 3.68 -1.97 0.76
N SER A 37 4.64 -2.40 1.54
CA SER A 37 5.99 -2.70 1.05
C SER A 37 5.98 -3.82 0.03
N ALA A 38 5.21 -4.87 0.26
CA ALA A 38 5.08 -5.97 -0.68
C ALA A 38 4.45 -5.52 -1.99
N MET A 39 3.42 -4.72 -1.95
CA MET A 39 2.78 -4.19 -3.15
C MET A 39 3.69 -3.21 -3.88
N THR A 40 4.41 -2.38 -3.16
CA THR A 40 5.38 -1.46 -3.75
C THR A 40 6.46 -2.23 -4.52
N ALA A 41 6.96 -3.32 -3.98
CA ALA A 41 7.94 -4.15 -4.66
C ALA A 41 7.37 -4.74 -5.95
N ARG A 42 6.15 -5.25 -5.91
CA ARG A 42 5.49 -5.82 -7.09
C ARG A 42 5.28 -4.77 -8.18
N PHE A 43 4.81 -3.60 -7.83
CA PHE A 43 4.58 -2.53 -8.79
C PHE A 43 5.87 -1.96 -9.36
N THR A 44 6.92 -1.91 -8.55
CA THR A 44 8.25 -1.51 -9.02
C THR A 44 8.76 -2.49 -10.06
N GLU A 45 8.63 -3.78 -9.80
CA GLU A 45 9.03 -4.83 -10.74
C GLU A 45 8.21 -4.75 -12.03
N PHE A 46 6.91 -4.60 -11.92
CA PHE A 46 6.02 -4.42 -13.07
C PHE A 46 6.44 -3.23 -13.94
N LEU A 47 6.68 -2.07 -13.32
CA LEU A 47 7.12 -0.89 -14.05
C LEU A 47 8.47 -1.09 -14.72
N THR A 48 9.39 -1.72 -14.02
CA THR A 48 10.72 -1.99 -14.56
C THR A 48 10.63 -2.86 -15.82
N ASP A 49 9.78 -3.87 -15.77
CA ASP A 49 9.57 -4.75 -16.94
C ASP A 49 8.91 -4.00 -18.10
N VAL A 50 7.87 -3.22 -17.81
CA VAL A 50 7.18 -2.44 -18.85
C VAL A 50 8.10 -1.41 -19.49
N ILE A 51 8.94 -0.74 -18.72
CA ILE A 51 9.93 0.20 -19.23
C ILE A 51 10.98 -0.51 -20.10
N ALA A 52 11.29 -1.76 -19.77
CA ALA A 52 12.18 -2.57 -20.57
C ALA A 52 11.51 -3.15 -21.83
N GLY A 53 10.24 -2.82 -22.06
CA GLY A 53 9.49 -3.33 -23.20
C GLY A 53 8.94 -4.74 -23.02
N LYS A 54 8.82 -5.19 -21.77
CA LYS A 54 8.37 -6.53 -21.45
C LYS A 54 7.11 -6.48 -20.60
N LEU A 55 6.31 -7.51 -20.69
CA LEU A 55 5.18 -7.72 -19.81
C LEU A 55 5.52 -8.85 -18.82
N PRO A 56 5.33 -8.66 -17.51
CA PRO A 56 5.59 -9.73 -16.56
C PRO A 56 4.78 -10.98 -16.87
N PRO A 57 5.36 -12.16 -16.79
CA PRO A 57 4.64 -13.41 -17.11
C PRO A 57 3.62 -13.80 -16.06
N THR A 58 3.73 -13.29 -14.85
CA THR A 58 2.87 -13.64 -13.73
C THR A 58 2.45 -12.39 -12.96
N GLY A 59 1.41 -12.52 -12.13
CA GLY A 59 0.96 -11.43 -11.29
C GLY A 59 0.09 -10.40 -11.98
N ILE A 60 -0.31 -10.65 -13.22
CA ILE A 60 -1.22 -9.80 -13.98
C ILE A 60 -2.46 -10.60 -14.38
N SER A 61 -3.60 -9.90 -14.50
CA SER A 61 -4.85 -10.53 -14.89
C SER A 61 -4.85 -10.92 -16.36
N GLU A 62 -5.70 -11.88 -16.72
CA GLU A 62 -5.84 -12.29 -18.12
C GLU A 62 -6.31 -11.14 -19.02
N MET A 63 -7.18 -10.28 -18.47
CA MET A 63 -7.62 -9.09 -19.20
C MET A 63 -6.44 -8.16 -19.49
N MET A 64 -5.55 -8.01 -18.53
CA MET A 64 -4.36 -7.19 -18.68
C MET A 64 -3.42 -7.76 -19.76
N LYS A 65 -3.22 -9.07 -19.74
CA LYS A 65 -2.42 -9.77 -20.77
C LYS A 65 -2.98 -9.54 -22.16
N THR A 66 -4.29 -9.55 -22.29
CA THR A 66 -4.95 -9.34 -23.57
C THR A 66 -4.85 -7.89 -24.05
N LYS A 67 -4.98 -6.94 -23.14
CA LYS A 67 -4.98 -5.51 -23.49
C LYS A 67 -3.60 -4.92 -23.63
N PHE A 68 -2.63 -5.44 -22.88
CA PHE A 68 -1.27 -4.95 -22.94
C PHE A 68 -0.51 -5.66 -24.05
N THR A 69 -0.79 -5.26 -25.25
CA THR A 69 -0.07 -5.77 -26.42
C THR A 69 1.35 -5.22 -26.45
N PRO A 70 2.27 -5.85 -27.17
CA PRO A 70 3.64 -5.32 -27.35
C PRO A 70 3.66 -3.88 -27.85
N ASP A 71 2.70 -3.51 -28.71
CA ASP A 71 2.59 -2.15 -29.22
C ASP A 71 2.24 -1.15 -28.13
N LEU A 72 1.33 -1.54 -27.23
CA LEU A 72 0.96 -0.69 -26.10
C LEU A 72 2.11 -0.53 -25.12
N VAL A 73 2.84 -1.61 -24.84
CA VAL A 73 4.03 -1.56 -23.99
C VAL A 73 5.07 -0.62 -24.58
N ALA A 74 5.30 -0.70 -25.89
CA ALA A 74 6.23 0.20 -26.59
C ALA A 74 5.75 1.67 -26.52
N GLN A 75 4.43 1.89 -26.56
CA GLN A 75 3.87 3.21 -26.43
C GLN A 75 4.06 3.79 -25.04
N VAL A 76 3.88 2.97 -24.01
CA VAL A 76 4.15 3.37 -22.62
C VAL A 76 5.62 3.74 -22.46
N ASP A 77 6.51 2.93 -22.98
CA ASP A 77 7.94 3.21 -22.93
C ASP A 77 8.27 4.55 -23.59
N LYS A 78 7.74 4.81 -24.79
CA LYS A 78 7.92 6.08 -25.47
C LYS A 78 7.39 7.27 -24.67
N ASN A 79 6.28 7.09 -23.97
CA ASN A 79 5.69 8.16 -23.16
C ASN A 79 6.53 8.43 -21.90
N LEU A 80 7.21 7.42 -21.38
CA LEU A 80 8.04 7.55 -20.20
C LEU A 80 9.47 8.00 -20.51
N ALA A 81 9.94 7.74 -21.72
CA ALA A 81 11.31 8.07 -22.14
C ALA A 81 11.71 9.53 -21.87
N PRO A 82 10.86 10.54 -22.12
CA PRO A 82 11.21 11.92 -21.85
C PRO A 82 11.45 12.22 -20.37
N LEU A 83 10.94 11.40 -19.48
CA LEU A 83 11.13 11.55 -18.04
C LEU A 83 12.50 11.07 -17.55
N GLY A 84 13.23 10.36 -18.38
CA GLY A 84 14.54 9.86 -18.05
C GLY A 84 14.51 8.53 -17.32
N ALA A 85 15.58 8.20 -16.61
CA ALA A 85 15.71 6.93 -15.92
C ALA A 85 14.70 6.81 -14.75
N PHE A 86 14.07 5.64 -14.66
CA PHE A 86 13.18 5.33 -13.56
C PHE A 86 13.96 5.14 -12.27
N GLN A 87 13.53 5.79 -11.20
CA GLN A 87 14.22 5.77 -9.91
C GLN A 87 13.45 5.03 -8.82
N GLY A 88 12.14 4.92 -8.93
CA GLY A 88 11.31 4.23 -7.96
C GLY A 88 9.90 4.77 -7.89
N ILE A 89 9.10 4.18 -7.01
CA ILE A 89 7.74 4.63 -6.76
C ILE A 89 7.54 4.88 -5.28
N LYS A 90 6.63 5.79 -4.96
CA LYS A 90 6.26 6.12 -3.60
C LYS A 90 4.77 5.96 -3.42
N PHE A 91 4.37 5.24 -2.39
CA PHE A 91 2.97 5.04 -2.04
C PHE A 91 2.32 6.35 -1.60
N VAL A 92 1.11 6.59 -2.06
CA VAL A 92 0.32 7.75 -1.70
C VAL A 92 -0.90 7.34 -0.89
N ARG A 93 -1.73 6.49 -1.44
CA ARG A 93 -2.95 6.01 -0.77
C ARG A 93 -3.47 4.74 -1.43
N GLN A 94 -4.39 4.08 -0.75
CA GLN A 94 -5.10 2.91 -1.24
C GLN A 94 -6.59 3.16 -1.11
N ASP A 95 -7.32 2.82 -2.15
CA ASP A 95 -8.78 2.88 -2.18
C ASP A 95 -9.35 1.55 -2.66
N SER A 96 -10.63 1.36 -2.46
CA SER A 96 -11.36 0.20 -2.98
C SER A 96 -12.56 0.68 -3.78
N ALA A 97 -12.75 0.12 -4.95
CA ALA A 97 -13.88 0.44 -5.79
C ALA A 97 -14.29 -0.77 -6.62
N GLN A 98 -15.59 -1.09 -6.60
CA GLN A 98 -16.17 -2.13 -7.45
C GLN A 98 -15.50 -3.51 -7.35
N GLY A 99 -15.02 -3.85 -6.15
CA GLY A 99 -14.34 -5.12 -5.93
C GLY A 99 -12.86 -5.12 -6.28
N TYR A 100 -12.33 -4.00 -6.70
CA TYR A 100 -10.91 -3.85 -7.00
C TYR A 100 -10.24 -3.01 -5.93
N GLN A 101 -8.96 -3.27 -5.70
CA GLN A 101 -8.09 -2.42 -4.88
C GLN A 101 -7.36 -1.46 -5.79
N GLN A 102 -7.38 -0.20 -5.43
CA GLN A 102 -6.71 0.86 -6.18
C GLN A 102 -5.54 1.40 -5.36
N TYR A 103 -4.35 1.34 -5.92
CA TYR A 103 -3.15 1.82 -5.27
C TYR A 103 -2.61 3.03 -6.03
N HIS A 104 -2.51 4.13 -5.33
CA HIS A 104 -2.00 5.38 -5.88
C HIS A 104 -0.54 5.55 -5.52
N TYR A 105 0.29 5.77 -6.51
CA TYR A 105 1.73 5.95 -6.36
C TYR A 105 2.19 7.17 -7.13
N VAL A 106 3.33 7.70 -6.74
CA VAL A 106 4.08 8.66 -7.55
C VAL A 106 5.35 7.98 -7.99
N ALA A 107 5.53 7.85 -9.27
CA ALA A 107 6.77 7.35 -9.86
C ALA A 107 7.75 8.50 -10.01
N THR A 108 8.99 8.27 -9.62
CA THR A 108 10.06 9.25 -9.73
C THR A 108 11.00 8.84 -10.85
N PHE A 109 11.29 9.77 -11.70
CA PHE A 109 12.23 9.63 -12.81
C PHE A 109 13.30 10.71 -12.70
N ALA A 110 14.37 10.55 -13.44
CA ALA A 110 15.48 11.49 -13.40
C ALA A 110 15.07 12.94 -13.72
N LYS A 111 14.06 13.13 -14.56
CA LYS A 111 13.62 14.45 -15.02
C LYS A 111 12.25 14.87 -14.53
N GLY A 112 11.58 14.07 -13.70
CA GLY A 112 10.28 14.44 -13.21
C GLY A 112 9.58 13.32 -12.46
N THR A 113 8.32 13.56 -12.13
CA THR A 113 7.48 12.59 -11.43
C THR A 113 6.20 12.35 -12.21
N LEU A 114 5.59 11.19 -12.02
CA LEU A 114 4.36 10.82 -12.67
C LEU A 114 3.44 10.12 -11.69
N PRO A 115 2.24 10.64 -11.45
CA PRO A 115 1.28 9.95 -10.60
C PRO A 115 0.70 8.75 -11.35
N LEU A 116 0.64 7.62 -10.67
CA LEU A 116 0.21 6.36 -11.25
C LEU A 116 -0.87 5.70 -10.41
N LEU A 117 -1.77 5.02 -11.07
CA LEU A 117 -2.81 4.22 -10.45
C LEU A 117 -2.65 2.76 -10.88
N PHE A 118 -2.50 1.87 -9.90
CA PHE A 118 -2.51 0.44 -10.12
C PHE A 118 -3.82 -0.14 -9.61
N VAL A 119 -4.46 -0.97 -10.39
CA VAL A 119 -5.68 -1.66 -10.00
C VAL A 119 -5.36 -3.15 -9.84
N VAL A 120 -5.77 -3.70 -8.71
CA VAL A 120 -5.54 -5.10 -8.37
C VAL A 120 -6.89 -5.79 -8.18
N ASP A 121 -7.06 -6.95 -8.77
CA ASP A 121 -8.30 -7.70 -8.67
C ASP A 121 -8.37 -8.52 -7.36
N SER A 122 -9.48 -9.25 -7.19
CA SER A 122 -9.71 -10.05 -5.99
C SER A 122 -8.73 -11.22 -5.84
N ASP A 123 -8.10 -11.63 -6.92
CA ASP A 123 -7.09 -12.69 -6.91
C ASP A 123 -5.68 -12.15 -6.65
N GLY A 124 -5.55 -10.86 -6.47
CA GLY A 124 -4.27 -10.21 -6.22
C GLY A 124 -3.45 -9.93 -7.46
N ASN A 125 -4.03 -10.05 -8.64
CA ASN A 125 -3.34 -9.77 -9.89
C ASN A 125 -3.50 -8.30 -10.29
N ILE A 126 -2.52 -7.76 -10.96
CA ILE A 126 -2.59 -6.41 -11.52
C ILE A 126 -3.59 -6.44 -12.68
N ALA A 127 -4.70 -5.75 -12.52
CA ALA A 127 -5.78 -5.71 -13.49
C ALA A 127 -5.79 -4.42 -14.30
N GLY A 128 -5.03 -3.44 -13.91
CA GLY A 128 -4.96 -2.17 -14.62
C GLY A 128 -3.78 -1.32 -14.17
N PHE A 129 -3.37 -0.44 -15.06
CA PHE A 129 -2.27 0.49 -14.83
C PHE A 129 -2.57 1.76 -15.62
N PHE A 130 -2.68 2.87 -14.94
CA PHE A 130 -3.09 4.12 -15.54
C PHE A 130 -2.30 5.29 -14.98
N LYS A 131 -2.23 6.37 -15.75
CA LYS A 131 -1.80 7.64 -15.19
C LYS A 131 -2.90 8.15 -14.28
N ASP A 132 -2.56 8.47 -13.06
CA ASP A 132 -3.51 9.06 -12.13
C ASP A 132 -3.75 10.51 -12.51
N GLN A 133 -5.01 10.89 -12.55
CA GLN A 133 -5.40 12.23 -12.98
C GLN A 133 -5.84 13.14 -11.83
N THR A 134 -5.66 12.70 -10.61
CA THR A 134 -6.02 13.51 -9.44
C THR A 134 -4.88 14.40 -8.97
#